data_c4440b8c78fee7673a9292d587101a89
#
_entry.id   c4440b8c78fee7673a9292d587101a89
#
_cell.length_a   1.000
_cell.length_b   1.000
_cell.length_c   1.000
_cell.angle_alpha   90.00
_cell.angle_beta   90.00
_cell.angle_gamma   90.00
#
_symmetry.space_group_name_H-M   'P 1'
#
loop_
_entity.id
_entity.type
_entity.pdbx_description
1 polymer ?
#
loop_
_entity_poly.entity_id
_entity_poly.type
_entity_poly.pdbx_seq_one_letter_code
_entity_poly.pdbx_strand_id
1 'polypeptide(L)'
;MKKLLILPLALFLLVQSGWAQTPKWVEKAKRAVFSVVTYDKNDKILNTGNGFFVSEDGLALSDYSLFKGAERAVIITAEGKQMPVSLILGADDMYDVIKFRVAITEKKVPALTVANTAPAVGADAWMLPYSTQKSIACVSGKVKEVSKIAGEYHYYTLSMQMKDKMVSCPVMNVEGQVFGISQKSS
;
A
#
# COMPACT_ATOMS: atom_id res chain seq x y z
N MET A 1 -65.99 28.35 8.10
CA MET A 1 -65.20 27.70 7.08
C MET A 1 -63.74 27.72 7.57
N LYS A 2 -63.24 26.59 8.14
CA LYS A 2 -61.86 26.48 8.63
C LYS A 2 -60.96 25.96 7.50
N LYS A 3 -60.03 26.80 7.03
CA LYS A 3 -59.01 26.38 6.05
C LYS A 3 -57.92 25.61 6.78
N LEU A 4 -57.86 24.32 6.48
CA LEU A 4 -56.79 23.43 6.97
C LEU A 4 -55.50 23.68 6.12
N LEU A 5 -54.47 24.26 6.72
CA LEU A 5 -53.20 24.51 6.08
C LEU A 5 -52.39 23.23 6.19
N ILE A 6 -52.26 22.48 5.10
CA ILE A 6 -51.41 21.30 5.00
C ILE A 6 -49.98 21.78 4.70
N LEU A 7 -49.11 21.68 5.70
CA LEU A 7 -47.69 21.96 5.59
C LEU A 7 -47.01 20.72 4.96
N PRO A 8 -46.34 20.81 3.79
CA PRO A 8 -45.62 19.69 3.25
C PRO A 8 -44.38 19.46 4.09
N LEU A 9 -44.35 18.32 4.78
CA LEU A 9 -43.16 17.80 5.47
C LEU A 9 -42.13 17.41 4.38
N ALA A 10 -41.22 18.35 4.08
CA ALA A 10 -40.08 18.08 3.22
C ALA A 10 -39.15 17.08 3.96
N LEU A 11 -39.25 15.81 3.54
CA LEU A 11 -38.36 14.75 3.99
C LEU A 11 -36.96 15.07 3.42
N PHE A 12 -36.13 15.75 4.22
CA PHE A 12 -34.73 15.99 3.93
C PHE A 12 -34.01 14.64 4.04
N LEU A 13 -33.91 13.90 2.94
CA LEU A 13 -32.99 12.80 2.80
C LEU A 13 -31.57 13.38 2.87
N LEU A 14 -31.01 13.42 4.05
CA LEU A 14 -29.58 13.60 4.29
C LEU A 14 -28.86 12.43 3.63
N VAL A 15 -28.47 12.62 2.37
CA VAL A 15 -27.43 11.81 1.73
C VAL A 15 -26.17 12.09 2.53
N GLN A 16 -25.92 11.31 3.56
CA GLN A 16 -24.63 11.28 4.22
C GLN A 16 -23.66 10.68 3.20
N SER A 17 -22.98 11.56 2.47
CA SER A 17 -21.73 11.23 1.78
C SER A 17 -20.77 10.76 2.86
N GLY A 18 -20.76 9.45 3.13
CA GLY A 18 -19.84 8.84 4.07
C GLY A 18 -18.42 9.06 3.57
N TRP A 19 -17.81 10.15 4.02
CA TRP A 19 -16.38 10.30 3.92
C TRP A 19 -15.82 9.17 4.77
N ALA A 20 -15.27 8.14 4.12
CA ALA A 20 -14.63 7.04 4.80
C ALA A 20 -13.55 7.64 5.69
N GLN A 21 -13.80 7.65 7.00
CA GLN A 21 -12.83 8.17 7.95
C GLN A 21 -11.57 7.35 7.80
N THR A 22 -10.42 8.03 7.66
CA THR A 22 -9.12 7.38 7.61
C THR A 22 -8.96 6.50 8.87
N PRO A 23 -8.72 5.19 8.71
CA PRO A 23 -8.59 4.29 9.85
C PRO A 23 -7.47 4.74 10.79
N LYS A 24 -7.66 4.57 12.09
CA LYS A 24 -6.68 4.98 13.11
C LYS A 24 -5.31 4.31 12.95
N TRP A 25 -5.27 3.10 12.41
CA TRP A 25 -4.02 2.37 12.18
C TRP A 25 -3.15 2.98 11.07
N VAL A 26 -3.71 3.79 10.17
CA VAL A 26 -2.98 4.38 9.02
C VAL A 26 -1.80 5.23 9.50
N GLU A 27 -1.95 6.00 10.57
CA GLU A 27 -0.86 6.83 11.14
C GLU A 27 0.35 6.00 11.58
N LYS A 28 0.11 4.80 12.11
CA LYS A 28 1.18 3.87 12.49
C LYS A 28 1.74 3.17 11.26
N ALA A 29 0.88 2.69 10.38
CA ALA A 29 1.25 1.90 9.20
C ALA A 29 2.13 2.67 8.22
N LYS A 30 1.86 3.97 7.99
CA LYS A 30 2.65 4.80 7.06
C LYS A 30 4.13 4.87 7.41
N ARG A 31 4.50 4.70 8.67
CA ARG A 31 5.90 4.71 9.11
C ARG A 31 6.69 3.47 8.68
N ALA A 32 5.98 2.41 8.33
CA ALA A 32 6.59 1.20 7.79
C ALA A 32 6.72 1.22 6.25
N VAL A 33 6.13 2.23 5.58
CA VAL A 33 6.20 2.39 4.12
C VAL A 33 7.32 3.37 3.76
N PHE A 34 8.11 3.03 2.76
CA PHE A 34 9.26 3.80 2.33
C PHE A 34 9.33 3.91 0.81
N SER A 35 10.11 4.86 0.29
CA SER A 35 10.48 4.92 -1.11
C SER A 35 11.65 3.99 -1.36
N VAL A 36 11.61 3.24 -2.47
CA VAL A 36 12.73 2.46 -3.00
C VAL A 36 13.35 3.23 -4.16
N VAL A 37 14.66 3.39 -4.16
CA VAL A 37 15.42 3.95 -5.27
C VAL A 37 16.50 2.95 -5.66
N THR A 38 16.49 2.52 -6.91
CA THR A 38 17.47 1.60 -7.46
C THR A 38 18.42 2.33 -8.41
N TYR A 39 19.64 1.85 -8.52
CA TYR A 39 20.71 2.47 -9.30
C TYR A 39 21.38 1.45 -10.22
N ASP A 40 21.75 1.89 -11.40
CA ASP A 40 22.55 1.12 -12.33
C ASP A 40 24.06 1.11 -11.93
N LYS A 41 24.88 0.41 -12.71
CA LYS A 41 26.34 0.34 -12.54
C LYS A 41 27.08 1.68 -12.64
N ASN A 42 26.43 2.72 -13.17
CA ASN A 42 27.00 4.06 -13.30
C ASN A 42 26.46 5.02 -12.24
N ASP A 43 25.84 4.50 -11.15
CA ASP A 43 25.17 5.28 -10.10
C ASP A 43 24.03 6.19 -10.58
N LYS A 44 23.46 5.90 -11.75
CA LYS A 44 22.25 6.59 -12.20
C LYS A 44 21.01 5.91 -11.66
N ILE A 45 20.02 6.73 -11.30
CA ILE A 45 18.71 6.20 -10.86
C ILE A 45 18.12 5.39 -12.02
N LEU A 46 17.82 4.12 -11.73
CA LEU A 46 17.19 3.19 -12.65
C LEU A 46 15.68 3.22 -12.49
N ASN A 47 15.20 2.98 -11.26
CA ASN A 47 13.77 2.97 -10.93
C ASN A 47 13.50 3.60 -9.56
N THR A 48 12.26 4.03 -9.37
CA THR A 48 11.75 4.51 -8.08
C THR A 48 10.34 3.96 -7.86
N GLY A 49 10.07 3.47 -6.66
CA GLY A 49 8.77 2.94 -6.28
C GLY A 49 8.59 2.93 -4.78
N ASN A 50 7.67 2.12 -4.29
CA ASN A 50 7.41 1.96 -2.87
C ASN A 50 7.89 0.60 -2.38
N GLY A 51 8.03 0.48 -1.09
CA GLY A 51 8.24 -0.76 -0.37
C GLY A 51 7.80 -0.61 1.07
N PHE A 52 7.76 -1.69 1.80
CA PHE A 52 7.33 -1.67 3.19
C PHE A 52 7.99 -2.77 4.00
N PHE A 53 8.24 -2.47 5.28
CA PHE A 53 8.74 -3.45 6.23
C PHE A 53 7.64 -4.42 6.66
N VAL A 54 7.97 -5.71 6.72
CA VAL A 54 7.11 -6.79 7.22
C VAL A 54 7.65 -7.43 8.50
N SER A 55 8.83 -7.00 8.95
CA SER A 55 9.35 -7.34 10.29
C SER A 55 10.20 -6.21 10.85
N GLU A 56 10.30 -6.16 12.18
CA GLU A 56 11.02 -5.11 12.91
C GLU A 56 12.54 -5.16 12.72
N ASP A 57 13.09 -6.26 12.20
CA ASP A 57 14.51 -6.46 11.92
C ASP A 57 14.94 -6.04 10.50
N GLY A 58 14.07 -5.33 9.78
CA GLY A 58 14.37 -4.77 8.46
C GLY A 58 14.05 -5.69 7.28
N LEU A 59 13.27 -6.77 7.48
CA LEU A 59 12.73 -7.54 6.36
C LEU A 59 11.65 -6.73 5.64
N ALA A 60 11.73 -6.69 4.29
CA ALA A 60 10.90 -5.81 3.48
C ALA A 60 10.45 -6.47 2.18
N LEU A 61 9.36 -5.93 1.62
CA LEU A 61 8.78 -6.33 0.34
C LEU A 61 8.62 -5.12 -0.60
N SER A 62 8.72 -5.40 -1.91
CA SER A 62 8.47 -4.47 -3.01
C SER A 62 8.20 -5.23 -4.30
N ASP A 63 8.03 -4.53 -5.44
CA ASP A 63 7.97 -5.15 -6.76
C ASP A 63 9.38 -5.51 -7.25
N TYR A 64 9.53 -6.71 -7.80
CA TYR A 64 10.80 -7.18 -8.35
C TYR A 64 11.25 -6.35 -9.58
N SER A 65 10.31 -5.90 -10.40
CA SER A 65 10.58 -5.07 -11.57
C SER A 65 11.38 -3.79 -11.24
N LEU A 66 11.26 -3.24 -10.03
CA LEU A 66 12.07 -2.10 -9.60
C LEU A 66 13.56 -2.45 -9.47
N PHE A 67 13.88 -3.72 -9.19
CA PHE A 67 15.23 -4.18 -8.94
C PHE A 67 15.90 -4.82 -10.17
N LYS A 68 15.15 -5.09 -11.25
CA LYS A 68 15.71 -5.66 -12.48
C LYS A 68 16.80 -4.76 -13.05
N GLY A 69 18.01 -5.30 -13.20
CA GLY A 69 19.17 -4.57 -13.72
C GLY A 69 19.80 -3.58 -12.74
N ALA A 70 19.35 -3.54 -11.50
CA ALA A 70 19.93 -2.69 -10.48
C ALA A 70 21.24 -3.29 -9.93
N GLU A 71 22.24 -2.45 -9.76
CA GLU A 71 23.50 -2.79 -9.07
C GLU A 71 23.34 -2.61 -7.56
N ARG A 72 22.61 -1.59 -7.13
CA ARG A 72 22.30 -1.31 -5.73
C ARG A 72 20.93 -0.67 -5.55
N ALA A 73 20.42 -0.76 -4.33
CA ALA A 73 19.18 -0.11 -3.94
C ALA A 73 19.31 0.56 -2.57
N VAL A 74 18.57 1.65 -2.41
CA VAL A 74 18.44 2.42 -1.16
C VAL A 74 16.97 2.61 -0.87
N ILE A 75 16.60 2.56 0.40
CA ILE A 75 15.27 2.97 0.82
C ILE A 75 15.33 4.35 1.50
N ILE A 76 14.23 5.10 1.40
CA ILE A 76 14.07 6.41 2.04
C ILE A 76 12.82 6.34 2.92
N THR A 77 12.99 6.43 4.24
CA THR A 77 11.87 6.37 5.20
C THR A 77 11.00 7.63 5.16
N ALA A 78 9.83 7.58 5.81
CA ALA A 78 8.94 8.72 5.92
C ALA A 78 9.60 9.94 6.61
N GLU A 79 10.60 9.71 7.44
CA GLU A 79 11.42 10.72 8.10
C GLU A 79 12.59 11.23 7.22
N GLY A 80 12.71 10.71 5.98
CA GLY A 80 13.78 11.07 5.05
C GLY A 80 15.12 10.36 5.27
N LYS A 81 15.17 9.37 6.16
CA LYS A 81 16.38 8.60 6.42
C LYS A 81 16.66 7.63 5.28
N GLN A 82 17.87 7.63 4.79
CA GLN A 82 18.34 6.70 3.76
C GLN A 82 19.01 5.48 4.40
N MET A 83 18.65 4.28 3.94
CA MET A 83 19.26 3.03 4.37
C MET A 83 19.49 2.11 3.17
N PRO A 84 20.65 1.44 3.04
CA PRO A 84 20.91 0.56 1.92
C PRO A 84 20.16 -0.76 2.05
N VAL A 85 19.77 -1.32 0.93
CA VAL A 85 19.37 -2.73 0.83
C VAL A 85 20.63 -3.57 0.94
N SER A 86 20.67 -4.46 1.91
CA SER A 86 21.89 -5.24 2.24
C SER A 86 21.87 -6.64 1.66
N LEU A 87 20.68 -7.23 1.44
CA LEU A 87 20.56 -8.61 0.99
C LEU A 87 19.24 -8.84 0.27
N ILE A 88 19.27 -9.45 -0.91
CA ILE A 88 18.09 -10.00 -1.57
C ILE A 88 17.86 -11.41 -1.06
N LEU A 89 16.68 -11.69 -0.53
CA LEU A 89 16.31 -12.98 0.07
C LEU A 89 15.51 -13.87 -0.88
N GLY A 90 14.84 -13.27 -1.85
CA GLY A 90 14.09 -13.98 -2.88
C GLY A 90 13.37 -13.01 -3.80
N ALA A 91 13.15 -13.44 -5.03
CA ALA A 91 12.42 -12.72 -6.04
C ALA A 91 11.54 -13.67 -6.83
N ASP A 92 10.34 -13.23 -7.17
CA ASP A 92 9.40 -13.93 -8.01
C ASP A 92 9.06 -13.04 -9.22
N ASP A 93 9.55 -13.45 -10.39
CA ASP A 93 9.36 -12.69 -11.63
C ASP A 93 7.92 -12.81 -12.18
N MET A 94 7.25 -13.93 -11.89
CA MET A 94 5.88 -14.17 -12.35
C MET A 94 4.87 -13.28 -11.63
N TYR A 95 5.05 -13.10 -10.32
CA TYR A 95 4.16 -12.30 -9.47
C TYR A 95 4.72 -10.91 -9.18
N ASP A 96 5.89 -10.59 -9.74
CA ASP A 96 6.59 -9.31 -9.56
C ASP A 96 6.78 -8.92 -8.09
N VAL A 97 7.25 -9.86 -7.27
CA VAL A 97 7.49 -9.63 -5.84
C VAL A 97 8.95 -9.89 -5.49
N ILE A 98 9.55 -9.00 -4.71
CA ILE A 98 10.87 -9.17 -4.15
C ILE A 98 10.86 -9.05 -2.62
N LYS A 99 11.58 -9.94 -1.96
CA LYS A 99 11.84 -9.93 -0.52
C LYS A 99 13.31 -9.64 -0.27
N PHE A 100 13.57 -8.64 0.56
CA PHE A 100 14.93 -8.18 0.83
C PHE A 100 15.10 -7.70 2.26
N ARG A 101 16.34 -7.52 2.67
CA ARG A 101 16.71 -6.97 3.97
C ARG A 101 17.34 -5.60 3.80
N VAL A 102 16.92 -4.68 4.64
CA VAL A 102 17.48 -3.34 4.76
C VAL A 102 18.49 -3.33 5.91
N ALA A 103 19.65 -2.69 5.72
CA ALA A 103 20.63 -2.47 6.77
C ALA A 103 20.10 -1.36 7.70
N ILE A 104 19.27 -1.73 8.67
CA ILE A 104 18.74 -0.82 9.67
C ILE A 104 19.83 -0.45 10.67
N THR A 105 19.81 0.80 11.14
CA THR A 105 20.76 1.32 12.14
C THR A 105 20.14 1.39 13.54
N GLU A 106 18.82 1.36 13.61
CA GLU A 106 18.05 1.27 14.84
C GLU A 106 17.95 -0.18 15.30
N LYS A 107 17.64 -0.37 16.57
CA LYS A 107 17.36 -1.70 17.12
C LYS A 107 16.18 -2.38 16.42
N LYS A 108 15.20 -1.59 15.98
CA LYS A 108 14.01 -2.05 15.26
C LYS A 108 13.37 -0.93 14.45
N VAL A 109 12.64 -1.31 13.40
CA VAL A 109 11.84 -0.42 12.55
C VAL A 109 10.34 -0.73 12.69
N PRO A 110 9.45 0.23 12.37
CA PRO A 110 8.03 -0.08 12.21
C PRO A 110 7.80 -1.13 11.13
N ALA A 111 6.90 -2.07 11.36
CA ALA A 111 6.57 -3.13 10.41
C ALA A 111 5.06 -3.33 10.27
N LEU A 112 4.63 -3.78 9.09
CA LEU A 112 3.25 -4.15 8.80
C LEU A 112 3.05 -5.65 9.05
N THR A 113 1.89 -6.02 9.55
CA THR A 113 1.48 -7.41 9.66
C THR A 113 0.89 -7.87 8.33
N VAL A 114 1.30 -9.04 7.85
CA VAL A 114 0.69 -9.67 6.67
C VAL A 114 -0.58 -10.41 7.10
N ALA A 115 -1.64 -10.26 6.31
CA ALA A 115 -2.91 -10.94 6.56
C ALA A 115 -2.79 -12.45 6.30
N ASN A 116 -3.42 -13.25 7.15
CA ASN A 116 -3.43 -14.71 7.01
C ASN A 116 -4.56 -15.21 6.09
N THR A 117 -5.50 -14.34 5.75
CA THR A 117 -6.67 -14.67 4.93
C THR A 117 -6.85 -13.70 3.79
N ALA A 118 -7.24 -14.22 2.63
CA ALA A 118 -7.58 -13.40 1.47
C ALA A 118 -8.90 -12.65 1.72
N PRO A 119 -9.02 -11.37 1.32
CA PRO A 119 -10.27 -10.64 1.42
C PRO A 119 -11.29 -11.17 0.42
N ALA A 120 -12.57 -11.09 0.78
CA ALA A 120 -13.68 -11.42 -0.11
C ALA A 120 -13.99 -10.24 -1.06
N VAL A 121 -14.70 -10.51 -2.17
CA VAL A 121 -15.29 -9.49 -3.02
C VAL A 121 -16.23 -8.59 -2.18
N GLY A 122 -16.14 -7.28 -2.36
CA GLY A 122 -16.87 -6.28 -1.59
C GLY A 122 -16.16 -5.81 -0.32
N ALA A 123 -15.10 -6.48 0.13
CA ALA A 123 -14.31 -6.06 1.29
C ALA A 123 -13.68 -4.68 1.07
N ASP A 124 -13.61 -3.87 2.12
CA ASP A 124 -12.91 -2.60 2.09
C ASP A 124 -11.39 -2.81 2.00
N ALA A 125 -10.75 -1.95 1.22
CA ALA A 125 -9.31 -1.98 0.99
C ALA A 125 -8.72 -0.57 1.05
N TRP A 126 -7.49 -0.46 1.54
CA TRP A 126 -6.73 0.78 1.60
C TRP A 126 -5.36 0.59 0.99
N MET A 127 -4.96 1.50 0.12
CA MET A 127 -3.61 1.55 -0.45
C MET A 127 -2.84 2.67 0.22
N LEU A 128 -1.62 2.39 0.66
CA LEU A 128 -0.82 3.30 1.45
C LEU A 128 0.51 3.60 0.75
N PRO A 129 0.57 4.63 -0.12
CA PRO A 129 1.81 5.04 -0.76
C PRO A 129 2.75 5.74 0.23
N TYR A 130 4.05 5.69 -0.09
CA TYR A 130 5.05 6.47 0.62
C TYR A 130 4.72 7.97 0.59
N SER A 131 4.90 8.63 1.72
CA SER A 131 4.74 10.07 1.84
C SER A 131 5.63 10.61 2.95
N THR A 132 6.37 11.69 2.65
CA THR A 132 7.14 12.48 3.63
C THR A 132 6.28 13.55 4.30
N GLN A 133 5.07 13.81 3.80
CA GLN A 133 4.20 14.86 4.32
C GLN A 133 3.43 14.39 5.56
N LYS A 134 3.07 15.36 6.40
CA LYS A 134 2.18 15.10 7.55
C LYS A 134 0.77 14.65 7.11
N SER A 135 0.36 15.00 5.89
CA SER A 135 -0.87 14.53 5.29
C SER A 135 -0.71 13.09 4.77
N ILE A 136 -1.64 12.24 5.13
CA ILE A 136 -1.62 10.83 4.72
C ILE A 136 -2.22 10.73 3.33
N ALA A 137 -1.46 10.22 2.37
CA ALA A 137 -1.95 9.86 1.05
C ALA A 137 -2.51 8.43 1.06
N CYS A 138 -3.53 8.17 1.88
CA CYS A 138 -4.22 6.89 1.89
C CYS A 138 -5.36 6.92 0.88
N VAL A 139 -5.45 5.92 0.02
CA VAL A 139 -6.56 5.75 -0.92
C VAL A 139 -7.38 4.55 -0.52
N SER A 140 -8.69 4.75 -0.41
CA SER A 140 -9.64 3.70 -0.04
C SER A 140 -10.50 3.26 -1.23
N GLY A 141 -10.93 2.01 -1.19
CA GLY A 141 -11.82 1.41 -2.16
C GLY A 141 -12.29 0.05 -1.70
N LYS A 142 -12.75 -0.76 -2.63
CA LYS A 142 -13.25 -2.12 -2.37
C LYS A 142 -12.61 -3.13 -3.30
N VAL A 143 -12.52 -4.37 -2.84
CA VAL A 143 -12.18 -5.51 -3.68
C VAL A 143 -13.35 -5.76 -4.64
N LYS A 144 -13.14 -5.60 -5.95
CA LYS A 144 -14.13 -5.84 -6.98
C LYS A 144 -14.15 -7.28 -7.45
N GLU A 145 -12.97 -7.86 -7.56
CA GLU A 145 -12.78 -9.20 -8.11
C GLU A 145 -11.59 -9.87 -7.42
N VAL A 146 -11.68 -11.18 -7.27
CA VAL A 146 -10.60 -12.04 -6.79
C VAL A 146 -10.41 -13.14 -7.83
N SER A 147 -9.29 -13.08 -8.55
CA SER A 147 -8.90 -14.08 -9.53
C SER A 147 -7.85 -15.00 -8.93
N LYS A 148 -8.20 -16.26 -8.71
CA LYS A 148 -7.24 -17.28 -8.29
C LYS A 148 -6.45 -17.74 -9.52
N ILE A 149 -5.13 -17.58 -9.48
CA ILE A 149 -4.25 -18.09 -10.53
C ILE A 149 -3.68 -19.45 -10.09
N ALA A 150 -2.51 -19.85 -10.36
CA ALA A 150 -1.97 -21.13 -9.92
C ALA A 150 -1.63 -21.10 -8.40
N GLY A 151 -1.89 -22.19 -7.70
CA GLY A 151 -1.56 -22.34 -6.28
C GLY A 151 -2.41 -21.49 -5.35
N GLU A 152 -1.79 -20.84 -4.38
CA GLU A 152 -2.45 -19.97 -3.40
C GLU A 152 -2.39 -18.48 -3.76
N TYR A 153 -1.85 -18.12 -4.93
CA TYR A 153 -1.74 -16.75 -5.37
C TYR A 153 -3.06 -16.20 -5.89
N HIS A 154 -3.34 -14.94 -5.56
CA HIS A 154 -4.54 -14.25 -5.95
C HIS A 154 -4.20 -12.90 -6.56
N TYR A 155 -4.92 -12.52 -7.62
CA TYR A 155 -4.98 -11.14 -8.10
C TYR A 155 -6.29 -10.51 -7.65
N TYR A 156 -6.20 -9.27 -7.18
CA TYR A 156 -7.33 -8.49 -6.71
C TYR A 156 -7.54 -7.29 -7.62
N THR A 157 -8.72 -7.18 -8.23
CA THR A 157 -9.13 -5.94 -8.87
C THR A 157 -9.76 -5.04 -7.83
N LEU A 158 -9.25 -3.82 -7.70
CA LEU A 158 -9.73 -2.85 -6.71
C LEU A 158 -10.53 -1.74 -7.38
N SER A 159 -11.47 -1.12 -6.65
CA SER A 159 -12.28 -0.01 -7.15
C SER A 159 -11.55 1.34 -7.13
N MET A 160 -10.39 1.43 -6.48
CA MET A 160 -9.61 2.65 -6.41
C MET A 160 -8.77 2.86 -7.67
N GLN A 161 -8.63 4.13 -8.07
CA GLN A 161 -7.77 4.49 -9.20
C GLN A 161 -6.32 4.60 -8.72
N MET A 162 -5.42 3.90 -9.42
CA MET A 162 -3.99 4.03 -9.21
C MET A 162 -3.43 5.26 -9.94
N LYS A 163 -2.59 6.01 -9.23
CA LYS A 163 -1.73 7.05 -9.80
C LYS A 163 -0.32 6.48 -10.01
N ASP A 164 0.49 7.09 -10.88
CA ASP A 164 1.83 6.58 -11.21
C ASP A 164 2.75 6.33 -10.00
N LYS A 165 2.57 7.10 -8.91
CA LYS A 165 3.34 6.93 -7.66
C LYS A 165 2.81 5.84 -6.72
N MET A 166 1.78 5.11 -7.11
CA MET A 166 1.11 4.12 -6.28
C MET A 166 1.45 2.68 -6.67
N VAL A 167 2.63 2.48 -7.26
CA VAL A 167 3.19 1.16 -7.59
C VAL A 167 3.96 0.64 -6.39
N SER A 168 3.91 -0.65 -6.13
CA SER A 168 4.56 -1.35 -5.01
C SER A 168 4.07 -0.91 -3.61
N CYS A 169 2.88 -0.35 -3.51
CA CYS A 169 2.29 0.03 -2.23
C CYS A 169 1.68 -1.17 -1.51
N PRO A 170 1.73 -1.23 -0.18
CA PRO A 170 0.95 -2.20 0.57
C PRO A 170 -0.54 -1.91 0.41
N VAL A 171 -1.31 -2.97 0.15
CA VAL A 171 -2.77 -2.94 0.14
C VAL A 171 -3.27 -3.63 1.40
N MET A 172 -4.08 -2.90 2.19
CA MET A 172 -4.42 -3.23 3.56
C MET A 172 -5.91 -3.58 3.69
N ASN A 173 -6.23 -4.49 4.59
CA ASN A 173 -7.59 -4.75 5.04
C ASN A 173 -8.06 -3.77 6.13
N VAL A 174 -9.28 -3.94 6.64
CA VAL A 174 -9.87 -3.08 7.68
C VAL A 174 -9.10 -3.12 9.00
N GLU A 175 -8.41 -4.21 9.30
CA GLU A 175 -7.57 -4.39 10.50
C GLU A 175 -6.18 -3.76 10.33
N GLY A 176 -5.85 -3.22 9.16
CA GLY A 176 -4.51 -2.68 8.87
C GLY A 176 -3.47 -3.76 8.61
N GLN A 177 -3.87 -4.92 8.09
CA GLN A 177 -2.98 -6.00 7.68
C GLN A 177 -2.82 -5.98 6.16
N VAL A 178 -1.62 -6.26 5.67
CA VAL A 178 -1.32 -6.30 4.23
C VAL A 178 -1.83 -7.60 3.62
N PHE A 179 -2.66 -7.52 2.60
CA PHE A 179 -3.09 -8.67 1.82
C PHE A 179 -2.58 -8.66 0.37
N GLY A 180 -1.97 -7.58 -0.08
CA GLY A 180 -1.45 -7.47 -1.43
C GLY A 180 -0.46 -6.33 -1.61
N ILE A 181 0.16 -6.31 -2.78
CA ILE A 181 1.04 -5.25 -3.27
C ILE A 181 0.40 -4.69 -4.54
N SER A 182 0.32 -3.36 -4.64
CA SER A 182 -0.26 -2.71 -5.81
C SER A 182 0.68 -2.79 -7.01
N GLN A 183 0.16 -3.24 -8.14
CA GLN A 183 0.88 -3.32 -9.40
C GLN A 183 0.16 -2.49 -10.46
N LYS A 184 0.90 -1.92 -11.39
CA LYS A 184 0.32 -1.23 -12.54
C LYS A 184 -0.23 -2.29 -13.48
N SER A 185 -1.53 -2.22 -13.82
CA SER A 185 -2.07 -3.05 -14.89
C SER A 185 -1.40 -2.68 -16.21
N SER A 186 -0.85 -3.66 -16.88
CA SER A 186 -0.38 -3.57 -18.28
C SER A 186 -1.55 -3.30 -19.25
#